data_de0b47cd70728d469248a5229e36a9ef
#
_entry.id   de0b47cd70728d469248a5229e36a9ef
#
_cell.length_a   1.000
_cell.length_b   1.000
_cell.length_c   1.000
_cell.angle_alpha   90.00
_cell.angle_beta   90.00
_cell.angle_gamma   90.00
#
_symmetry.space_group_name_H-M   'P 1'
#
loop_
_entity.id
_entity.type
_entity.pdbx_description
1 polymer ?
#
loop_
_entity_poly.entity_id
_entity_poly.type
_entity_poly.pdbx_seq_one_letter_code
_entity_poly.pdbx_strand_id
1 'polypeptide(L)'
;MARIDGRTKLGMIGWTLLVGFALVAGAVAQPAEPAIRPPAAAAPLDDGQWTMPAKNYASTRYSELAEITEDNVKTLQVAFTFSTGVNKGQEAAPLVVGDTMYIVTPFPNILYALDLARPGAPMKWKFEPNPEPAAQGVACCDVVNRGAAFSNGRIYFNTLDGHTIAVDAATGKPVWNTHIGNINIGETITMAPLMVKGKVLVGNSGGEMGVRGWIKALDAGDGHVIWTAYSTGPDAEVLIGPDFKPHYDMDKGKDLGVTSWPPDAWKIGGGNVWGWISYDPDLDLIFHGTGNPGPWNPDLRPGDNKWTSGIFARDPDTGNAKWFYQWTPHDLHDYDGINEQVLLDMTWQGKPRKVLVRPERNGYVYLLDRTTGEVLSAVPFGPVNSSKGVDLKTGRLIVNPEKETSTGKVVRNICPTASGLKDWQPSAFSPKTGLLYIPHNNLCMDEEGVEVNYIAGTPYVGMNVRMIAGPGGHRGAFTAWNVAAAKPAWILKENFPVWSGAVVTAGNVVFYGTMEGWFKAVSATTGKLLWQFKTSSGIIGQPITYRGPDGHQYVAILSGVGGWAGAIVSGDLDPRDATAALGFANVMKDLKDVTTPGGTLYVFRLP
;
A
#
# COMPACT_ATOMS: atom_id res chain seq x y z
N MET A 1 103.14 -2.41 -51.67
CA MET A 1 103.66 -1.04 -51.51
C MET A 1 102.64 -0.13 -50.88
N ALA A 2 102.99 0.40 -49.73
CA ALA A 2 102.70 1.65 -49.13
C ALA A 2 101.18 2.03 -48.85
N ARG A 3 100.89 2.24 -47.71
CA ARG A 3 101.03 3.13 -46.52
C ARG A 3 99.64 3.66 -46.16
N ILE A 4 99.14 3.36 -44.98
CA ILE A 4 99.12 4.13 -43.71
C ILE A 4 98.38 5.45 -43.86
N ASP A 5 97.32 5.62 -43.06
CA ASP A 5 97.02 6.32 -41.79
C ASP A 5 95.51 6.48 -41.63
N GLY A 6 94.93 6.20 -40.60
CA GLY A 6 95.14 6.52 -39.17
C GLY A 6 94.18 7.62 -38.74
N ARG A 7 93.20 7.32 -37.99
CA ARG A 7 92.81 8.03 -36.72
C ARG A 7 91.38 7.66 -36.24
N THR A 8 91.43 7.00 -35.18
CA THR A 8 90.33 6.76 -34.23
C THR A 8 89.58 8.00 -33.79
N LYS A 9 88.24 7.95 -33.78
CA LYS A 9 87.42 8.73 -32.88
C LYS A 9 86.42 7.83 -32.21
N LEU A 10 86.57 7.68 -30.87
CA LEU A 10 85.60 7.10 -29.98
C LEU A 10 84.32 7.98 -29.97
N GLY A 11 83.20 7.41 -30.31
CA GLY A 11 81.89 7.94 -30.05
C GLY A 11 81.21 7.13 -28.97
N MET A 12 81.07 7.74 -27.76
CA MET A 12 80.31 7.18 -26.65
C MET A 12 78.83 7.16 -27.05
N ILE A 13 78.22 5.96 -27.15
CA ILE A 13 76.77 5.75 -27.29
C ILE A 13 76.24 5.63 -25.86
N GLY A 14 75.60 6.73 -25.40
CA GLY A 14 74.81 6.74 -24.16
C GLY A 14 73.54 5.97 -24.35
N TRP A 15 73.38 4.89 -23.63
CA TRP A 15 72.09 4.19 -23.50
C TRP A 15 71.25 4.89 -22.45
N THR A 16 70.19 5.61 -22.89
CA THR A 16 69.16 6.14 -22.02
C THR A 16 68.12 5.04 -21.81
N LEU A 17 68.08 4.42 -20.64
CA LEU A 17 66.98 3.54 -20.21
C LEU A 17 65.74 4.37 -19.92
N LEU A 18 64.78 4.35 -20.80
CA LEU A 18 63.41 4.84 -20.55
C LEU A 18 62.68 3.76 -19.73
N VAL A 19 62.56 3.98 -18.41
CA VAL A 19 61.68 3.21 -17.52
C VAL A 19 60.30 3.71 -17.78
N GLY A 20 59.53 3.00 -18.61
CA GLY A 20 58.08 3.21 -18.80
C GLY A 20 57.31 2.78 -17.54
N PHE A 21 56.86 3.72 -16.71
CA PHE A 21 55.82 3.44 -15.71
C PHE A 21 54.50 3.19 -16.45
N ALA A 22 54.13 1.91 -16.62
CA ALA A 22 52.76 1.54 -16.97
C ALA A 22 51.84 1.82 -15.76
N LEU A 23 51.12 2.93 -15.79
CA LEU A 23 49.95 3.15 -14.92
C LEU A 23 48.89 2.09 -15.26
N VAL A 24 48.88 1.01 -14.49
CA VAL A 24 47.72 0.10 -14.48
C VAL A 24 46.62 0.86 -13.76
N ALA A 25 45.76 1.58 -14.51
CA ALA A 25 44.50 2.06 -14.01
C ALA A 25 43.65 0.82 -13.66
N GLY A 26 43.66 0.43 -12.41
CA GLY A 26 42.73 -0.54 -11.88
C GLY A 26 41.32 0.02 -12.08
N ALA A 27 40.56 -0.50 -13.05
CA ALA A 27 39.14 -0.28 -13.13
C ALA A 27 38.54 -0.79 -11.81
N VAL A 28 38.19 0.13 -10.90
CA VAL A 28 37.33 -0.20 -9.77
C VAL A 28 36.04 -0.71 -10.39
N ALA A 29 35.81 -2.02 -10.31
CA ALA A 29 34.56 -2.62 -10.75
C ALA A 29 33.45 -1.92 -9.97
N GLN A 30 32.59 -1.17 -10.65
CA GLN A 30 31.38 -0.67 -10.05
C GLN A 30 30.62 -1.88 -9.49
N PRO A 31 30.09 -1.79 -8.25
CA PRO A 31 29.27 -2.88 -7.73
C PRO A 31 28.17 -3.16 -8.73
N ALA A 32 28.00 -4.43 -9.09
CA ALA A 32 26.95 -4.86 -10.02
C ALA A 32 25.61 -4.31 -9.53
N GLU A 33 24.90 -3.59 -10.40
CA GLU A 33 23.57 -3.06 -10.06
C GLU A 33 22.66 -4.21 -9.61
N PRO A 34 21.80 -4.00 -8.58
CA PRO A 34 20.85 -5.01 -8.14
C PRO A 34 20.06 -5.54 -9.33
N ALA A 35 19.90 -6.86 -9.42
CA ALA A 35 19.15 -7.51 -10.51
C ALA A 35 17.67 -7.09 -10.57
N ILE A 36 17.14 -6.57 -9.43
CA ILE A 36 15.77 -6.05 -9.28
C ILE A 36 15.86 -4.73 -8.50
N ARG A 37 15.33 -3.66 -9.07
CA ARG A 37 15.39 -2.33 -8.46
C ARG A 37 14.13 -1.52 -8.78
N PRO A 38 13.75 -0.55 -7.92
CA PRO A 38 12.74 0.43 -8.31
C PRO A 38 13.27 1.33 -9.45
N PRO A 39 12.37 1.91 -10.28
CA PRO A 39 12.76 2.93 -11.24
C PRO A 39 13.43 4.11 -10.52
N ALA A 40 14.59 4.56 -11.00
CA ALA A 40 15.36 5.61 -10.31
C ALA A 40 14.57 6.91 -10.14
N ALA A 41 13.77 7.30 -11.13
CA ALA A 41 12.93 8.49 -11.05
C ALA A 41 11.76 8.35 -10.06
N ALA A 42 11.25 7.13 -9.84
CA ALA A 42 10.18 6.87 -8.87
C ALA A 42 10.70 6.65 -7.44
N ALA A 43 11.97 6.30 -7.27
CA ALA A 43 12.62 6.11 -5.97
C ALA A 43 13.98 6.82 -5.99
N PRO A 44 14.01 8.15 -5.80
CA PRO A 44 15.25 8.92 -5.73
C PRO A 44 16.07 8.51 -4.50
N LEU A 45 17.34 8.94 -4.45
CA LEU A 45 18.23 8.68 -3.32
C LEU A 45 17.56 9.10 -2.00
N ASP A 46 17.72 8.25 -0.99
CA ASP A 46 17.13 8.47 0.34
C ASP A 46 17.89 9.57 1.09
N ASP A 47 17.21 10.68 1.34
CA ASP A 47 17.70 11.81 2.13
C ASP A 47 17.44 11.65 3.64
N GLY A 48 16.84 10.54 4.06
CA GLY A 48 16.43 10.28 5.43
C GLY A 48 15.08 10.89 5.81
N GLN A 49 14.39 11.54 4.86
CA GLN A 49 13.06 12.12 5.07
C GLN A 49 11.96 11.08 4.81
N TRP A 50 10.74 11.42 5.21
CA TRP A 50 9.54 10.62 4.89
C TRP A 50 8.41 11.55 4.48
N THR A 51 8.31 11.88 3.19
CA THR A 51 7.43 12.95 2.69
C THR A 51 6.07 12.47 2.17
N MET A 52 5.91 11.16 2.01
CA MET A 52 4.67 10.51 1.58
C MET A 52 4.50 9.14 2.25
N PRO A 53 3.29 8.58 2.36
CA PRO A 53 3.04 7.35 3.14
C PRO A 53 3.88 6.15 2.71
N ALA A 54 4.10 5.99 1.39
CA ALA A 54 4.83 4.85 0.82
C ALA A 54 6.35 5.08 0.70
N LYS A 55 6.91 6.16 1.26
CA LYS A 55 8.31 6.60 1.16
C LYS A 55 8.65 7.22 -0.21
N ASN A 56 8.25 6.60 -1.30
CA ASN A 56 8.54 7.03 -2.67
C ASN A 56 7.42 6.64 -3.65
N TYR A 57 7.49 7.13 -4.88
CA TYR A 57 6.49 6.86 -5.91
C TYR A 57 6.42 5.40 -6.37
N ALA A 58 7.50 4.64 -6.18
CA ALA A 58 7.53 3.21 -6.47
C ALA A 58 6.91 2.35 -5.35
N SER A 59 6.46 2.97 -4.26
CA SER A 59 5.83 2.32 -3.09
C SER A 59 6.69 1.24 -2.44
N THR A 60 8.03 1.44 -2.41
CA THR A 60 8.95 0.42 -1.89
C THR A 60 8.98 0.32 -0.38
N ARG A 61 8.65 1.40 0.36
CA ARG A 61 8.81 1.47 1.82
C ARG A 61 10.20 0.98 2.29
N TYR A 62 11.20 1.23 1.47
CA TYR A 62 12.62 0.93 1.70
C TYR A 62 13.36 2.22 2.06
N SER A 63 14.23 2.15 3.06
CA SER A 63 15.16 3.23 3.40
C SER A 63 16.60 2.78 3.25
N GLU A 64 17.45 3.65 2.70
CA GLU A 64 18.90 3.43 2.60
C GLU A 64 19.62 3.64 3.92
N LEU A 65 18.94 4.10 4.99
CA LEU A 65 19.51 4.22 6.33
C LEU A 65 19.96 2.85 6.83
N ALA A 66 21.19 2.78 7.36
CA ALA A 66 21.86 1.54 7.75
C ALA A 66 22.56 1.64 9.12
N GLU A 67 22.27 2.64 9.94
CA GLU A 67 22.82 2.73 11.30
C GLU A 67 22.22 1.63 12.19
N ILE A 68 20.91 1.35 12.05
CA ILE A 68 20.25 0.23 12.71
C ILE A 68 20.43 -1.01 11.85
N THR A 69 21.16 -2.00 12.38
CA THR A 69 21.54 -3.24 11.70
C THR A 69 21.03 -4.46 12.45
N GLU A 70 21.18 -5.66 11.87
CA GLU A 70 20.85 -6.93 12.55
C GLU A 70 21.63 -7.11 13.87
N ASP A 71 22.88 -6.61 13.96
CA ASP A 71 23.74 -6.79 15.13
C ASP A 71 23.36 -5.87 16.30
N ASN A 72 22.92 -4.64 16.02
CA ASN A 72 22.68 -3.63 17.05
C ASN A 72 21.18 -3.37 17.34
N VAL A 73 20.25 -3.78 16.48
CA VAL A 73 18.80 -3.53 16.67
C VAL A 73 18.26 -4.03 18.02
N LYS A 74 18.90 -5.04 18.61
CA LYS A 74 18.55 -5.57 19.94
C LYS A 74 18.71 -4.54 21.06
N THR A 75 19.43 -3.45 20.84
CA THR A 75 19.66 -2.38 21.82
C THR A 75 18.72 -1.19 21.63
N LEU A 76 17.78 -1.26 20.67
CA LEU A 76 16.80 -0.19 20.48
C LEU A 76 16.03 0.11 21.76
N GLN A 77 15.88 1.38 22.05
CA GLN A 77 15.13 1.90 23.19
C GLN A 77 14.20 3.02 22.74
N VAL A 78 13.16 3.27 23.53
CA VAL A 78 12.22 4.36 23.30
C VAL A 78 12.95 5.70 23.45
N ALA A 79 12.96 6.49 22.39
CA ALA A 79 13.48 7.86 22.39
C ALA A 79 12.45 8.83 22.99
N PHE A 80 11.21 8.72 22.54
CA PHE A 80 10.06 9.46 23.07
C PHE A 80 8.74 8.77 22.66
N THR A 81 7.65 9.20 23.29
CA THR A 81 6.28 8.83 22.92
C THR A 81 5.43 10.09 22.80
N PHE A 82 4.35 10.00 22.00
CA PHE A 82 3.37 11.07 21.89
C PHE A 82 1.96 10.47 21.89
N SER A 83 1.10 10.92 22.81
CA SER A 83 -0.31 10.53 22.81
C SER A 83 -1.10 11.40 21.83
N THR A 84 -1.80 10.75 20.89
CA THR A 84 -2.65 11.46 19.92
C THR A 84 -3.95 11.98 20.54
N GLY A 85 -4.34 11.46 21.72
CA GLY A 85 -5.63 11.76 22.34
C GLY A 85 -6.83 11.09 21.65
N VAL A 86 -6.59 10.20 20.66
CA VAL A 86 -7.64 9.51 19.89
C VAL A 86 -7.47 8.01 19.99
N ASN A 87 -8.39 7.34 20.68
CA ASN A 87 -8.40 5.89 20.92
C ASN A 87 -9.18 5.14 19.82
N LYS A 88 -8.78 5.31 18.57
CA LYS A 88 -9.35 4.66 17.38
C LYS A 88 -8.22 4.10 16.50
N GLY A 89 -8.55 3.45 15.40
CA GLY A 89 -7.59 2.79 14.52
C GLY A 89 -6.53 3.72 13.92
N GLN A 90 -5.28 3.60 14.38
CA GLN A 90 -4.14 4.41 13.96
C GLN A 90 -3.47 3.78 12.73
N GLU A 91 -4.00 4.00 11.52
CA GLU A 91 -3.46 3.39 10.28
C GLU A 91 -2.39 4.25 9.59
N ALA A 92 -2.25 5.53 9.95
CA ALA A 92 -1.36 6.46 9.26
C ALA A 92 0.12 6.11 9.39
N ALA A 93 0.89 6.41 8.34
CA ALA A 93 2.32 6.60 8.45
C ALA A 93 2.60 8.05 8.88
N PRO A 94 3.42 8.31 9.92
CA PRO A 94 3.91 9.66 10.18
C PRO A 94 4.73 10.17 8.99
N LEU A 95 4.74 11.50 8.77
CA LEU A 95 5.68 12.12 7.84
C LEU A 95 6.83 12.75 8.64
N VAL A 96 8.02 12.81 8.03
CA VAL A 96 9.18 13.54 8.56
C VAL A 96 9.75 14.43 7.48
N VAL A 97 9.79 15.74 7.74
CA VAL A 97 10.32 16.75 6.83
C VAL A 97 11.22 17.70 7.63
N GLY A 98 12.50 17.67 7.37
CA GLY A 98 13.49 18.40 8.16
C GLY A 98 13.45 17.94 9.63
N ASP A 99 13.26 18.89 10.51
CA ASP A 99 13.15 18.69 11.97
C ASP A 99 11.71 18.59 12.47
N THR A 100 10.76 18.28 11.60
CA THR A 100 9.34 18.22 11.96
C THR A 100 8.72 16.88 11.58
N MET A 101 8.04 16.25 12.54
CA MET A 101 7.19 15.09 12.31
C MET A 101 5.73 15.52 12.26
N TYR A 102 5.00 15.04 11.23
CA TYR A 102 3.56 15.28 11.09
C TYR A 102 2.80 13.98 11.28
N ILE A 103 1.70 14.05 12.05
CA ILE A 103 0.83 12.91 12.38
C ILE A 103 -0.60 13.32 12.11
N VAL A 104 -1.31 12.55 11.30
CA VAL A 104 -2.76 12.68 11.15
C VAL A 104 -3.45 11.54 11.90
N THR A 105 -4.51 11.87 12.66
CA THR A 105 -5.26 10.88 13.42
C THR A 105 -6.41 10.29 12.58
N PRO A 106 -6.98 9.14 12.96
CA PRO A 106 -8.33 8.79 12.57
C PRO A 106 -9.32 9.90 12.97
N PHE A 107 -10.60 9.76 12.64
CA PHE A 107 -11.58 10.76 13.08
C PHE A 107 -11.35 11.16 14.55
N PRO A 108 -11.27 12.47 14.86
CA PRO A 108 -11.66 13.65 14.08
C PRO A 108 -10.58 14.25 13.16
N ASN A 109 -9.62 13.45 12.68
CA ASN A 109 -8.61 13.80 11.69
C ASN A 109 -7.69 14.97 12.10
N ILE A 110 -7.28 15.01 13.36
CA ILE A 110 -6.37 16.03 13.88
C ILE A 110 -4.99 15.86 13.22
N LEU A 111 -4.42 16.96 12.75
CA LEU A 111 -3.06 17.00 12.24
C LEU A 111 -2.15 17.66 13.27
N TYR A 112 -1.10 16.94 13.70
CA TYR A 112 -0.07 17.42 14.63
C TYR A 112 1.24 17.66 13.91
N ALA A 113 2.01 18.66 14.37
CA ALA A 113 3.42 18.84 14.05
C ALA A 113 4.25 18.80 15.33
N LEU A 114 5.25 17.91 15.36
CA LEU A 114 6.16 17.72 16.50
C LEU A 114 7.56 18.24 16.15
N ASP A 115 8.24 18.86 17.13
CA ASP A 115 9.58 19.43 17.00
C ASP A 115 10.65 18.38 17.33
N LEU A 116 11.20 17.72 16.32
CA LEU A 116 12.23 16.70 16.48
C LEU A 116 13.60 17.27 16.93
N ALA A 117 13.82 18.58 16.76
CA ALA A 117 15.05 19.23 17.22
C ALA A 117 15.10 19.44 18.73
N ARG A 118 13.97 19.28 19.42
CA ARG A 118 13.87 19.47 20.87
C ARG A 118 13.66 18.14 21.59
N PRO A 119 14.29 17.96 22.78
CA PRO A 119 14.10 16.75 23.59
C PRO A 119 12.61 16.45 23.85
N GLY A 120 12.22 15.19 23.67
CA GLY A 120 10.84 14.73 23.84
C GLY A 120 9.88 15.13 22.70
N ALA A 121 10.40 15.74 21.63
CA ALA A 121 9.65 16.16 20.44
C ALA A 121 8.32 16.89 20.79
N PRO A 122 8.36 18.03 21.48
CA PRO A 122 7.16 18.75 21.87
C PRO A 122 6.35 19.19 20.64
N MET A 123 5.05 19.33 20.81
CA MET A 123 4.16 19.81 19.75
C MET A 123 4.52 21.24 19.34
N LYS A 124 4.76 21.48 18.04
CA LYS A 124 4.91 22.82 17.43
C LYS A 124 3.54 23.48 17.27
N TRP A 125 2.60 22.73 16.69
CA TRP A 125 1.23 23.15 16.45
C TRP A 125 0.31 21.94 16.24
N LYS A 126 -0.99 22.15 16.31
CA LYS A 126 -2.04 21.22 15.88
C LYS A 126 -3.05 21.94 15.01
N PHE A 127 -3.67 21.23 14.08
CA PHE A 127 -4.80 21.68 13.29
C PHE A 127 -5.98 20.71 13.50
N GLU A 128 -7.14 21.25 13.88
CA GLU A 128 -8.38 20.51 14.14
C GLU A 128 -9.39 20.87 13.04
N PRO A 129 -9.61 20.02 12.04
CA PRO A 129 -10.49 20.30 10.90
C PRO A 129 -11.97 20.33 11.28
N ASN A 130 -12.36 19.71 12.42
CA ASN A 130 -13.73 19.57 12.89
C ASN A 130 -14.68 18.96 11.84
N PRO A 131 -14.41 17.74 11.35
CA PRO A 131 -15.24 17.08 10.35
C PRO A 131 -16.64 16.79 10.89
N GLU A 132 -17.62 16.68 9.98
CA GLU A 132 -19.00 16.39 10.32
C GLU A 132 -19.12 15.06 11.10
N PRO A 133 -19.65 15.06 12.35
CA PRO A 133 -19.72 13.84 13.17
C PRO A 133 -20.54 12.71 12.56
N ALA A 134 -21.52 13.02 11.71
CA ALA A 134 -22.34 12.03 11.01
C ALA A 134 -21.53 11.12 10.08
N ALA A 135 -20.33 11.54 9.62
CA ALA A 135 -19.45 10.72 8.82
C ALA A 135 -19.07 9.40 9.51
N GLN A 136 -19.01 9.34 10.84
CA GLN A 136 -18.70 8.12 11.58
C GLN A 136 -19.77 7.03 11.39
N GLY A 137 -21.04 7.42 11.26
CA GLY A 137 -22.16 6.50 11.13
C GLY A 137 -22.26 5.84 9.74
N VAL A 138 -21.60 6.41 8.74
CA VAL A 138 -21.60 5.92 7.35
C VAL A 138 -20.24 5.40 6.90
N ALA A 139 -19.23 5.47 7.74
CA ALA A 139 -17.94 4.82 7.48
C ALA A 139 -18.10 3.31 7.66
N CYS A 140 -17.97 2.55 6.56
CA CYS A 140 -18.22 1.10 6.51
C CYS A 140 -17.47 0.33 7.61
N CYS A 141 -16.17 0.50 7.69
CA CYS A 141 -15.27 -0.48 8.29
C CYS A 141 -14.43 0.11 9.42
N ASP A 142 -14.16 1.38 9.43
CA ASP A 142 -13.60 2.21 10.50
C ASP A 142 -13.56 3.68 10.08
N VAL A 143 -13.25 4.53 11.07
CA VAL A 143 -13.08 5.97 10.93
C VAL A 143 -11.62 6.36 10.71
N VAL A 144 -10.86 5.53 10.03
CA VAL A 144 -9.41 5.62 9.86
C VAL A 144 -8.98 6.76 8.94
N ASN A 145 -7.69 7.10 9.06
CA ASN A 145 -6.96 7.92 8.10
C ASN A 145 -5.62 7.25 7.81
N ARG A 146 -5.28 7.04 6.54
CA ARG A 146 -4.05 6.31 6.13
C ARG A 146 -2.85 7.20 5.94
N GLY A 147 -2.96 8.51 6.19
CA GLY A 147 -1.82 9.41 6.22
C GLY A 147 -2.02 10.71 5.44
N ALA A 148 -0.93 11.45 5.36
CA ALA A 148 -0.83 12.73 4.68
C ALA A 148 0.32 12.69 3.67
N ALA A 149 0.44 13.72 2.83
CA ALA A 149 1.56 13.95 1.93
C ALA A 149 2.11 15.36 2.10
N PHE A 150 3.42 15.52 1.92
CA PHE A 150 4.09 16.82 1.93
C PHE A 150 4.53 17.22 0.53
N SER A 151 4.29 18.45 0.17
CA SER A 151 4.87 19.07 -1.04
C SER A 151 4.92 20.59 -0.92
N ASN A 152 6.01 21.19 -1.34
CA ASN A 152 6.16 22.65 -1.46
C ASN A 152 5.73 23.43 -0.21
N GLY A 153 6.16 22.96 0.98
CA GLY A 153 5.88 23.64 2.26
C GLY A 153 4.46 23.46 2.78
N ARG A 154 3.69 22.53 2.23
CA ARG A 154 2.32 22.23 2.66
C ARG A 154 2.14 20.74 2.99
N ILE A 155 1.24 20.48 3.92
CA ILE A 155 0.73 19.14 4.24
C ILE A 155 -0.67 19.01 3.62
N TYR A 156 -0.87 17.92 2.89
CA TYR A 156 -2.16 17.57 2.27
C TYR A 156 -2.70 16.32 2.93
N PHE A 157 -3.95 16.35 3.36
CA PHE A 157 -4.62 15.20 3.97
C PHE A 157 -6.12 15.27 3.76
N ASN A 158 -6.79 14.15 4.01
CA ASN A 158 -8.24 14.06 3.86
C ASN A 158 -8.94 13.96 5.21
N THR A 159 -10.21 14.36 5.27
CA THR A 159 -11.09 14.09 6.40
C THR A 159 -12.17 13.10 6.03
N LEU A 160 -12.68 12.38 7.02
CA LEU A 160 -13.66 11.32 6.85
C LEU A 160 -14.94 11.77 6.13
N ASP A 161 -15.34 13.02 6.36
CA ASP A 161 -16.55 13.65 5.78
C ASP A 161 -16.37 14.16 4.34
N GLY A 162 -15.28 13.75 3.67
CA GLY A 162 -15.11 14.04 2.26
C GLY A 162 -14.42 15.35 1.92
N HIS A 163 -13.62 15.92 2.82
CA HIS A 163 -12.78 17.08 2.51
C HIS A 163 -11.33 16.67 2.21
N THR A 164 -10.70 17.39 1.29
CA THR A 164 -9.25 17.42 1.11
C THR A 164 -8.75 18.79 1.52
N ILE A 165 -7.72 18.84 2.36
CA ILE A 165 -7.24 20.05 3.01
C ILE A 165 -5.73 20.20 2.78
N ALA A 166 -5.30 21.42 2.44
CA ALA A 166 -3.90 21.82 2.47
C ALA A 166 -3.64 22.74 3.65
N VAL A 167 -2.61 22.43 4.43
CA VAL A 167 -2.18 23.18 5.60
C VAL A 167 -0.74 23.63 5.38
N ASP A 168 -0.41 24.88 5.71
CA ASP A 168 0.97 25.37 5.73
C ASP A 168 1.79 24.58 6.77
N ALA A 169 2.85 23.93 6.32
CA ALA A 169 3.63 23.01 7.13
C ALA A 169 4.37 23.68 8.30
N ALA A 170 4.75 24.95 8.17
CA ALA A 170 5.44 25.69 9.22
C ALA A 170 4.50 26.19 10.32
N THR A 171 3.29 26.59 9.96
CA THR A 171 2.40 27.35 10.87
C THR A 171 1.14 26.59 11.31
N GLY A 172 0.78 25.50 10.61
CA GLY A 172 -0.47 24.76 10.86
C GLY A 172 -1.72 25.48 10.36
N LYS A 173 -1.61 26.60 9.65
CA LYS A 173 -2.76 27.34 9.14
C LYS A 173 -3.31 26.70 7.86
N PRO A 174 -4.64 26.55 7.71
CA PRO A 174 -5.23 26.05 6.48
C PRO A 174 -4.96 27.01 5.33
N VAL A 175 -4.57 26.47 4.17
CA VAL A 175 -4.35 27.21 2.92
C VAL A 175 -5.62 27.14 2.06
N TRP A 176 -6.18 25.93 1.93
CA TRP A 176 -7.46 25.70 1.28
C TRP A 176 -8.11 24.43 1.85
N ASN A 177 -9.42 24.33 1.66
CA ASN A 177 -10.26 23.21 2.09
C ASN A 177 -11.34 22.99 1.03
N THR A 178 -11.31 21.84 0.35
CA THR A 178 -12.23 21.50 -0.73
C THR A 178 -13.08 20.30 -0.35
N HIS A 179 -14.39 20.44 -0.36
CA HIS A 179 -15.35 19.37 -0.15
C HIS A 179 -15.60 18.62 -1.46
N ILE A 180 -15.30 17.33 -1.50
CA ILE A 180 -15.34 16.48 -2.72
C ILE A 180 -16.11 15.17 -2.54
N GLY A 181 -16.56 14.84 -1.32
CA GLY A 181 -17.36 13.66 -0.98
C GLY A 181 -18.77 14.03 -0.51
N ASN A 182 -19.64 13.03 -0.33
CA ASN A 182 -21.03 13.24 0.14
C ASN A 182 -21.44 12.15 1.13
N ILE A 183 -21.34 12.43 2.42
CA ILE A 183 -21.69 11.49 3.49
C ILE A 183 -23.19 11.09 3.51
N ASN A 184 -24.08 11.88 2.90
CA ASN A 184 -25.51 11.55 2.85
C ASN A 184 -25.81 10.31 2.01
N ILE A 185 -24.89 9.91 1.12
CA ILE A 185 -24.97 8.66 0.37
C ILE A 185 -24.00 7.59 0.88
N GLY A 186 -23.30 7.85 2.01
CA GLY A 186 -22.30 6.93 2.56
C GLY A 186 -20.89 7.10 2.01
N GLU A 187 -20.62 8.20 1.29
CA GLU A 187 -19.30 8.47 0.72
C GLU A 187 -18.36 9.09 1.75
N THR A 188 -17.22 8.43 1.98
CA THR A 188 -16.18 8.87 2.91
C THR A 188 -14.82 8.88 2.23
N ILE A 189 -13.78 9.46 2.88
CA ILE A 189 -12.40 9.42 2.39
C ILE A 189 -11.49 8.96 3.51
N THR A 190 -10.83 7.81 3.32
CA THR A 190 -9.94 7.19 4.31
C THR A 190 -8.50 7.07 3.85
N MET A 191 -8.24 7.25 2.56
CA MET A 191 -6.91 7.10 1.97
C MET A 191 -5.98 8.29 2.24
N ALA A 192 -4.68 8.06 2.16
CA ALA A 192 -3.69 9.12 2.06
C ALA A 192 -3.64 9.68 0.62
N PRO A 193 -3.57 11.00 0.44
CA PRO A 193 -3.38 11.58 -0.90
C PRO A 193 -1.98 11.32 -1.44
N LEU A 194 -1.82 11.31 -2.78
CA LEU A 194 -0.53 11.31 -3.44
C LEU A 194 -0.32 12.62 -4.22
N MET A 195 0.86 13.22 -4.04
CA MET A 195 1.25 14.42 -4.78
C MET A 195 1.96 14.05 -6.07
N VAL A 196 1.42 14.45 -7.23
CA VAL A 196 2.05 14.21 -8.55
C VAL A 196 1.95 15.46 -9.41
N LYS A 197 3.09 16.00 -9.87
CA LYS A 197 3.15 17.14 -10.82
C LYS A 197 2.25 18.33 -10.42
N GLY A 198 2.27 18.71 -9.14
CA GLY A 198 1.44 19.82 -8.62
C GLY A 198 -0.04 19.49 -8.45
N LYS A 199 -0.41 18.21 -8.49
CA LYS A 199 -1.77 17.72 -8.26
C LYS A 199 -1.85 16.87 -6.99
N VAL A 200 -2.98 16.96 -6.31
CA VAL A 200 -3.36 16.09 -5.18
C VAL A 200 -4.29 15.01 -5.72
N LEU A 201 -3.83 13.77 -5.75
CA LEU A 201 -4.62 12.62 -6.20
C LEU A 201 -5.34 12.00 -5.00
N VAL A 202 -6.66 11.87 -5.10
CA VAL A 202 -7.55 11.38 -4.03
C VAL A 202 -8.63 10.50 -4.64
N GLY A 203 -9.01 9.43 -3.94
CA GLY A 203 -10.18 8.61 -4.27
C GLY A 203 -11.14 8.52 -3.09
N ASN A 204 -12.26 7.82 -3.25
CA ASN A 204 -13.31 7.68 -2.25
C ASN A 204 -13.46 6.26 -1.69
N SER A 205 -14.19 6.17 -0.58
CA SER A 205 -14.66 4.93 0.08
C SER A 205 -16.18 4.92 0.12
N GLY A 206 -16.80 3.79 0.45
CA GLY A 206 -18.25 3.64 0.63
C GLY A 206 -18.89 2.61 -0.31
N GLY A 207 -18.13 1.67 -0.86
CA GLY A 207 -18.66 0.61 -1.75
C GLY A 207 -19.80 -0.17 -1.11
N GLU A 208 -19.69 -0.48 0.17
CA GLU A 208 -20.70 -1.18 0.97
C GLU A 208 -21.96 -0.34 1.25
N MET A 209 -21.94 0.95 0.93
CA MET A 209 -23.10 1.85 0.95
C MET A 209 -23.66 2.09 -0.46
N GLY A 210 -23.16 1.36 -1.48
CA GLY A 210 -23.56 1.57 -2.87
C GLY A 210 -23.00 2.86 -3.47
N VAL A 211 -21.86 3.35 -2.98
CA VAL A 211 -21.20 4.55 -3.51
C VAL A 211 -20.41 4.18 -4.76
N ARG A 212 -20.62 4.93 -5.82
CA ARG A 212 -19.85 4.82 -7.05
C ARG A 212 -18.42 5.29 -6.85
N GLY A 213 -17.45 4.46 -7.18
CA GLY A 213 -16.03 4.76 -7.07
C GLY A 213 -15.54 5.84 -8.03
N TRP A 214 -14.57 6.64 -7.57
CA TRP A 214 -13.87 7.63 -8.40
C TRP A 214 -12.45 7.91 -7.89
N ILE A 215 -11.62 8.45 -8.78
CA ILE A 215 -10.36 9.14 -8.47
C ILE A 215 -10.44 10.58 -9.02
N LYS A 216 -9.96 11.55 -8.24
CA LYS A 216 -9.88 12.96 -8.60
C LYS A 216 -8.47 13.49 -8.51
N ALA A 217 -8.12 14.44 -9.36
CA ALA A 217 -6.96 15.29 -9.20
C ALA A 217 -7.41 16.71 -8.84
N LEU A 218 -6.85 17.24 -7.75
CA LEU A 218 -7.05 18.62 -7.34
C LEU A 218 -5.76 19.41 -7.59
N ASP A 219 -5.90 20.70 -7.92
CA ASP A 219 -4.75 21.60 -7.97
C ASP A 219 -4.14 21.79 -6.57
N ALA A 220 -2.82 21.59 -6.44
CA ALA A 220 -2.15 21.72 -5.16
C ALA A 220 -2.09 23.16 -4.65
N GLY A 221 -2.24 24.16 -5.52
CA GLY A 221 -2.20 25.58 -5.16
C GLY A 221 -3.46 26.09 -4.48
N ASP A 222 -4.63 25.74 -5.00
CA ASP A 222 -5.93 26.28 -4.56
C ASP A 222 -7.01 25.22 -4.30
N GLY A 223 -6.77 23.95 -4.61
CA GLY A 223 -7.66 22.83 -4.30
C GLY A 223 -8.84 22.64 -5.26
N HIS A 224 -8.91 23.35 -6.40
CA HIS A 224 -9.97 23.09 -7.37
C HIS A 224 -9.78 21.72 -8.06
N VAL A 225 -10.88 21.05 -8.40
CA VAL A 225 -10.85 19.76 -9.09
C VAL A 225 -10.49 19.97 -10.55
N ILE A 226 -9.35 19.38 -10.99
CA ILE A 226 -8.85 19.44 -12.37
C ILE A 226 -9.58 18.40 -13.24
N TRP A 227 -9.66 17.15 -12.74
CA TRP A 227 -10.39 16.07 -13.42
C TRP A 227 -10.95 15.07 -12.43
N THR A 228 -11.99 14.35 -12.87
CA THR A 228 -12.61 13.23 -12.15
C THR A 228 -12.74 12.05 -13.11
N ALA A 229 -12.27 10.87 -12.70
CA ALA A 229 -12.48 9.61 -13.41
C ALA A 229 -13.25 8.65 -12.52
N TYR A 230 -14.42 8.21 -12.98
CA TYR A 230 -15.21 7.19 -12.28
C TYR A 230 -14.67 5.78 -12.54
N SER A 231 -14.98 4.84 -11.65
CA SER A 231 -14.59 3.44 -11.80
C SER A 231 -15.64 2.60 -12.55
N THR A 232 -16.86 3.11 -12.70
CA THR A 232 -17.96 2.44 -13.38
C THR A 232 -18.68 3.45 -14.28
N GLY A 233 -19.53 2.99 -15.23
CA GLY A 233 -20.31 3.88 -16.10
C GLY A 233 -19.76 4.03 -17.51
N PRO A 234 -20.27 5.04 -18.27
CA PRO A 234 -19.87 5.29 -19.64
C PRO A 234 -18.38 5.62 -19.80
N ASP A 235 -17.77 5.25 -20.92
CA ASP A 235 -16.36 5.51 -21.22
C ASP A 235 -15.98 6.99 -21.02
N ALA A 236 -16.89 7.92 -21.34
CA ALA A 236 -16.66 9.36 -21.16
C ALA A 236 -16.47 9.76 -19.68
N GLU A 237 -17.13 9.10 -18.73
CA GLU A 237 -17.02 9.37 -17.31
C GLU A 237 -15.88 8.58 -16.66
N VAL A 238 -15.53 7.41 -17.21
CA VAL A 238 -14.38 6.61 -16.80
C VAL A 238 -13.06 7.19 -17.37
N LEU A 239 -13.16 8.15 -18.27
CA LEU A 239 -12.05 8.73 -19.05
C LEU A 239 -11.31 7.67 -19.89
N ILE A 240 -12.06 6.83 -20.57
CA ILE A 240 -11.58 5.87 -21.57
C ILE A 240 -11.72 6.53 -22.95
N GLY A 241 -10.59 6.74 -23.60
CA GLY A 241 -10.48 7.40 -24.90
C GLY A 241 -9.72 6.54 -25.91
N PRO A 242 -9.35 7.12 -27.08
CA PRO A 242 -8.69 6.39 -28.18
C PRO A 242 -7.30 5.85 -27.81
N ASP A 243 -6.67 6.38 -26.76
CA ASP A 243 -5.37 5.93 -26.26
C ASP A 243 -5.46 4.75 -25.28
N PHE A 244 -6.67 4.32 -24.93
CA PHE A 244 -6.89 3.15 -24.08
C PHE A 244 -6.60 1.86 -24.86
N LYS A 245 -5.56 1.15 -24.43
CA LYS A 245 -5.05 -0.06 -25.09
C LYS A 245 -4.82 -1.17 -24.06
N PRO A 246 -5.89 -1.77 -23.54
CA PRO A 246 -5.75 -2.88 -22.61
C PRO A 246 -5.13 -4.09 -23.32
N HIS A 247 -4.34 -4.86 -22.59
CA HIS A 247 -3.65 -6.02 -23.13
C HIS A 247 -4.65 -7.13 -23.53
N TYR A 248 -5.60 -7.44 -22.65
CA TYR A 248 -6.53 -8.56 -22.83
C TYR A 248 -7.82 -8.18 -23.53
N ASP A 249 -8.36 -9.13 -24.32
CA ASP A 249 -9.59 -8.92 -25.09
C ASP A 249 -10.82 -8.72 -24.20
N MET A 250 -10.83 -9.26 -22.98
CA MET A 250 -11.90 -9.07 -22.01
C MET A 250 -12.10 -7.60 -21.58
N ASP A 251 -11.07 -6.78 -21.78
CA ASP A 251 -11.06 -5.35 -21.42
C ASP A 251 -11.23 -4.43 -22.65
N LYS A 252 -11.49 -5.03 -23.83
CA LYS A 252 -11.73 -4.30 -25.09
C LYS A 252 -13.22 -4.25 -25.38
N GLY A 253 -13.76 -3.08 -25.60
CA GLY A 253 -15.17 -2.84 -25.90
C GLY A 253 -15.57 -1.42 -25.61
N LYS A 254 -16.75 -1.05 -26.04
CA LYS A 254 -17.31 0.29 -25.80
C LYS A 254 -18.26 0.23 -24.59
N ASP A 255 -18.14 1.24 -23.71
CA ASP A 255 -19.00 1.42 -22.55
C ASP A 255 -19.10 0.16 -21.67
N LEU A 256 -17.99 -0.60 -21.50
CA LEU A 256 -17.98 -1.82 -20.68
C LEU A 256 -18.35 -1.54 -19.21
N GLY A 257 -18.08 -0.35 -18.71
CA GLY A 257 -18.52 0.09 -17.38
C GLY A 257 -20.05 0.22 -17.24
N VAL A 258 -20.80 0.11 -18.35
CA VAL A 258 -22.27 0.05 -18.40
C VAL A 258 -22.72 -1.33 -18.85
N THR A 259 -22.19 -1.84 -19.96
CA THR A 259 -22.71 -3.03 -20.65
C THR A 259 -22.38 -4.34 -19.93
N SER A 260 -21.41 -4.34 -19.02
CA SER A 260 -21.10 -5.49 -18.17
C SER A 260 -21.85 -5.50 -16.82
N TRP A 261 -22.89 -4.67 -16.70
CA TRP A 261 -23.75 -4.52 -15.54
C TRP A 261 -25.22 -4.68 -15.91
N PRO A 262 -26.10 -5.06 -14.97
CA PRO A 262 -27.55 -4.86 -15.14
C PRO A 262 -27.88 -3.38 -15.37
N PRO A 263 -29.01 -3.08 -15.99
CA PRO A 263 -29.42 -1.69 -16.22
C PRO A 263 -29.35 -0.85 -14.94
N ASP A 264 -28.64 0.29 -15.01
CA ASP A 264 -28.46 1.28 -13.95
C ASP A 264 -27.70 0.80 -12.69
N ALA A 265 -27.37 -0.49 -12.53
CA ALA A 265 -26.64 -1.02 -11.38
C ALA A 265 -25.25 -0.41 -11.22
N TRP A 266 -24.58 -0.04 -12.30
CA TRP A 266 -23.29 0.62 -12.27
C TRP A 266 -23.30 1.99 -11.53
N LYS A 267 -24.47 2.64 -11.38
CA LYS A 267 -24.61 3.92 -10.68
C LYS A 267 -24.39 3.80 -9.17
N ILE A 268 -24.60 2.61 -8.64
CA ILE A 268 -24.40 2.24 -7.23
C ILE A 268 -23.43 1.05 -7.13
N GLY A 269 -22.56 0.89 -8.12
CA GLY A 269 -21.78 -0.32 -8.37
C GLY A 269 -20.47 -0.43 -7.61
N GLY A 270 -20.13 0.45 -6.66
CA GLY A 270 -18.84 0.37 -5.95
C GLY A 270 -17.65 0.76 -6.83
N GLY A 271 -16.56 -0.01 -6.76
CA GLY A 271 -15.32 0.29 -7.46
C GLY A 271 -14.51 1.42 -6.83
N ASN A 272 -14.64 1.64 -5.53
CA ASN A 272 -14.06 2.78 -4.82
C ASN A 272 -12.52 2.74 -4.82
N VAL A 273 -11.90 3.92 -4.84
CA VAL A 273 -10.44 4.09 -4.86
C VAL A 273 -9.98 4.55 -3.48
N TRP A 274 -9.93 3.63 -2.52
CA TRP A 274 -9.60 3.94 -1.14
C TRP A 274 -8.21 3.46 -0.68
N GLY A 275 -7.45 2.82 -1.59
CA GLY A 275 -6.13 2.27 -1.31
C GLY A 275 -4.98 3.14 -1.80
N TRP A 276 -3.98 2.51 -2.40
CA TRP A 276 -2.71 3.13 -2.72
C TRP A 276 -2.61 3.55 -4.20
N ILE A 277 -1.86 4.62 -4.42
CA ILE A 277 -1.52 5.11 -5.77
C ILE A 277 0.00 5.09 -5.88
N SER A 278 0.53 4.56 -6.99
CA SER A 278 1.95 4.65 -7.35
C SER A 278 2.11 5.50 -8.62
N TYR A 279 3.29 6.09 -8.82
CA TYR A 279 3.59 6.90 -10.00
C TYR A 279 4.93 6.51 -10.61
N ASP A 280 4.94 6.29 -11.92
CA ASP A 280 6.17 6.11 -12.70
C ASP A 280 6.46 7.37 -13.51
N PRO A 281 7.45 8.20 -13.10
CA PRO A 281 7.80 9.42 -13.84
C PRO A 281 8.38 9.16 -15.23
N ASP A 282 9.00 8.00 -15.47
CA ASP A 282 9.57 7.65 -16.78
C ASP A 282 8.50 7.29 -17.81
N LEU A 283 7.38 6.71 -17.35
CA LEU A 283 6.22 6.40 -18.17
C LEU A 283 5.17 7.51 -18.15
N ASP A 284 5.29 8.44 -17.20
CA ASP A 284 4.29 9.46 -16.85
C ASP A 284 2.90 8.85 -16.61
N LEU A 285 2.87 7.77 -15.79
CA LEU A 285 1.66 7.01 -15.47
C LEU A 285 1.47 6.89 -13.97
N ILE A 286 0.25 7.13 -13.51
CA ILE A 286 -0.22 6.71 -12.18
C ILE A 286 -0.89 5.34 -12.29
N PHE A 287 -0.71 4.53 -11.23
CA PHE A 287 -1.36 3.23 -11.07
C PHE A 287 -2.21 3.27 -9.81
N HIS A 288 -3.49 2.92 -9.93
CA HIS A 288 -4.39 2.84 -8.80
C HIS A 288 -5.37 1.68 -8.96
N GLY A 289 -5.72 1.06 -7.85
CA GLY A 289 -6.73 0.02 -7.84
C GLY A 289 -8.15 0.56 -7.81
N THR A 290 -9.12 -0.32 -8.09
CA THR A 290 -10.54 -0.09 -7.88
C THR A 290 -11.10 -1.19 -6.99
N GLY A 291 -11.97 -0.83 -6.07
CA GLY A 291 -12.59 -1.73 -5.10
C GLY A 291 -13.57 -2.72 -5.73
N ASN A 292 -14.16 -3.51 -4.87
CA ASN A 292 -15.16 -4.52 -5.21
C ASN A 292 -16.42 -3.91 -5.87
N PRO A 293 -17.19 -4.72 -6.62
CA PRO A 293 -18.52 -4.32 -7.07
C PRO A 293 -19.55 -4.41 -5.94
N GLY A 294 -20.47 -3.45 -5.89
CA GLY A 294 -21.61 -3.45 -4.97
C GLY A 294 -22.91 -3.91 -5.63
N PRO A 295 -23.80 -4.63 -4.89
CA PRO A 295 -23.59 -5.28 -3.60
C PRO A 295 -22.70 -6.53 -3.73
N TRP A 296 -22.29 -7.14 -2.61
CA TRP A 296 -21.44 -8.35 -2.65
C TRP A 296 -22.16 -9.56 -3.26
N ASN A 297 -23.51 -9.69 -3.06
CA ASN A 297 -24.29 -10.75 -3.66
C ASN A 297 -24.22 -10.71 -5.19
N PRO A 298 -23.56 -11.69 -5.84
CA PRO A 298 -23.32 -11.69 -7.28
C PRO A 298 -24.58 -11.83 -8.12
N ASP A 299 -25.63 -12.49 -7.59
CA ASP A 299 -26.90 -12.69 -8.30
C ASP A 299 -27.61 -11.37 -8.62
N LEU A 300 -27.36 -10.32 -7.82
CA LEU A 300 -27.94 -9.00 -8.01
C LEU A 300 -27.21 -8.15 -9.07
N ARG A 301 -26.04 -8.61 -9.55
CA ARG A 301 -25.21 -7.88 -10.52
C ARG A 301 -24.50 -8.80 -11.52
N PRO A 302 -25.22 -9.63 -12.28
CA PRO A 302 -24.60 -10.49 -13.29
C PRO A 302 -23.76 -9.69 -14.28
N GLY A 303 -22.70 -10.33 -14.81
CA GLY A 303 -21.70 -9.73 -15.70
C GLY A 303 -20.35 -9.53 -15.03
N ASP A 304 -19.33 -9.12 -15.80
CA ASP A 304 -17.95 -8.92 -15.28
C ASP A 304 -17.81 -7.70 -14.37
N ASN A 305 -18.80 -6.81 -14.32
CA ASN A 305 -18.86 -5.60 -13.49
C ASN A 305 -17.63 -4.69 -13.68
N LYS A 306 -17.34 -4.33 -14.94
CA LYS A 306 -16.25 -3.43 -15.28
C LYS A 306 -16.53 -2.03 -14.70
N TRP A 307 -15.55 -1.34 -14.12
CA TRP A 307 -14.13 -1.59 -13.98
C TRP A 307 -13.78 -1.73 -12.48
N THR A 308 -14.39 -2.68 -11.80
CA THR A 308 -14.19 -2.98 -10.38
C THR A 308 -13.14 -4.08 -10.19
N SER A 309 -12.67 -4.27 -8.95
CA SER A 309 -11.69 -5.29 -8.56
C SER A 309 -10.51 -5.40 -9.55
N GLY A 310 -9.93 -4.24 -9.91
CA GLY A 310 -8.91 -4.14 -10.95
C GLY A 310 -7.88 -3.04 -10.68
N ILE A 311 -7.07 -2.76 -11.69
CA ILE A 311 -6.05 -1.70 -11.67
C ILE A 311 -6.06 -0.92 -12.98
N PHE A 312 -6.08 0.40 -12.88
CA PHE A 312 -5.86 1.33 -13.98
C PHE A 312 -4.43 1.84 -14.02
N ALA A 313 -3.90 2.01 -15.23
CA ALA A 313 -2.84 2.97 -15.53
C ALA A 313 -3.44 4.20 -16.20
N ARG A 314 -3.17 5.38 -15.64
CA ARG A 314 -3.73 6.65 -16.13
C ARG A 314 -2.65 7.72 -16.31
N ASP A 315 -2.90 8.59 -17.23
CA ASP A 315 -2.18 9.84 -17.41
C ASP A 315 -2.48 10.79 -16.23
N PRO A 316 -1.49 11.26 -15.47
CA PRO A 316 -1.73 12.10 -14.29
C PRO A 316 -2.25 13.50 -14.61
N ASP A 317 -2.01 14.01 -15.82
CA ASP A 317 -2.41 15.36 -16.21
C ASP A 317 -3.89 15.43 -16.62
N THR A 318 -4.38 14.39 -17.29
CA THR A 318 -5.72 14.35 -17.89
C THR A 318 -6.68 13.36 -17.21
N GLY A 319 -6.16 12.41 -16.43
CA GLY A 319 -6.93 11.29 -15.88
C GLY A 319 -7.26 10.20 -16.90
N ASN A 320 -6.89 10.35 -18.18
CA ASN A 320 -7.21 9.38 -19.23
C ASN A 320 -6.57 8.02 -18.96
N ALA A 321 -7.38 6.97 -19.04
CA ALA A 321 -6.93 5.60 -18.91
C ALA A 321 -6.05 5.20 -20.12
N LYS A 322 -4.95 4.49 -19.83
CA LYS A 322 -4.05 3.91 -20.86
C LYS A 322 -4.28 2.41 -21.01
N TRP A 323 -4.42 1.72 -19.87
CA TRP A 323 -4.80 0.31 -19.83
C TRP A 323 -5.48 0.00 -18.48
N PHE A 324 -6.13 -1.17 -18.43
CA PHE A 324 -6.74 -1.74 -17.24
C PHE A 324 -6.50 -3.24 -17.20
N TYR A 325 -6.47 -3.81 -16.00
CA TYR A 325 -6.50 -5.24 -15.75
C TYR A 325 -7.42 -5.55 -14.57
N GLN A 326 -8.33 -6.50 -14.73
CA GLN A 326 -9.27 -6.93 -13.68
C GLN A 326 -8.74 -8.18 -12.98
N TRP A 327 -8.45 -8.06 -11.68
CA TRP A 327 -7.96 -9.17 -10.85
C TRP A 327 -9.03 -10.24 -10.65
N THR A 328 -10.27 -9.81 -10.43
CA THR A 328 -11.39 -10.66 -10.07
C THR A 328 -12.64 -10.22 -10.86
N PRO A 329 -12.81 -10.70 -12.12
CA PRO A 329 -14.03 -10.46 -12.88
C PRO A 329 -15.23 -11.08 -12.15
N HIS A 330 -16.37 -10.37 -12.10
CA HIS A 330 -17.57 -10.80 -11.37
C HIS A 330 -17.26 -11.21 -9.94
N ASP A 331 -16.58 -10.34 -9.19
CA ASP A 331 -16.13 -10.67 -7.83
C ASP A 331 -17.29 -11.18 -6.96
N LEU A 332 -17.08 -12.34 -6.33
CA LEU A 332 -18.08 -13.06 -5.53
C LEU A 332 -17.89 -12.88 -4.03
N HIS A 333 -16.76 -12.25 -3.60
CA HIS A 333 -16.21 -12.42 -2.26
C HIS A 333 -15.66 -11.13 -1.64
N ASP A 334 -15.91 -9.94 -2.22
CA ASP A 334 -15.33 -8.67 -1.77
C ASP A 334 -13.80 -8.61 -1.94
N TYR A 335 -13.29 -9.07 -3.08
CA TYR A 335 -11.86 -9.00 -3.35
C TYR A 335 -11.48 -7.67 -4.02
N ASP A 336 -11.46 -6.60 -3.22
CA ASP A 336 -11.02 -5.28 -3.63
C ASP A 336 -9.68 -5.27 -4.37
N GLY A 337 -9.59 -4.50 -5.42
CA GLY A 337 -8.35 -4.28 -6.14
C GLY A 337 -7.55 -3.05 -5.66
N ILE A 338 -7.47 -2.76 -4.36
CA ILE A 338 -6.95 -1.48 -3.83
C ILE A 338 -5.54 -1.55 -3.22
N ASN A 339 -4.94 -2.73 -3.16
CA ASN A 339 -3.65 -2.93 -2.52
C ASN A 339 -2.53 -2.11 -3.19
N GLU A 340 -1.39 -1.95 -2.52
CA GLU A 340 -0.25 -1.20 -3.05
C GLU A 340 0.37 -1.87 -4.28
N GLN A 341 0.93 -1.05 -5.16
CA GLN A 341 1.69 -1.46 -6.34
C GLN A 341 3.16 -1.11 -6.15
N VAL A 342 4.03 -2.11 -6.06
CA VAL A 342 5.48 -1.88 -5.98
C VAL A 342 6.06 -1.89 -7.40
N LEU A 343 6.60 -0.75 -7.84
CA LEU A 343 7.17 -0.59 -9.19
C LEU A 343 8.64 -1.02 -9.18
N LEU A 344 8.99 -1.95 -10.08
CA LEU A 344 10.34 -2.51 -10.19
C LEU A 344 10.77 -2.63 -11.65
N ASP A 345 12.07 -2.51 -11.88
CA ASP A 345 12.72 -2.89 -13.14
C ASP A 345 13.53 -4.17 -12.91
N MET A 346 13.35 -5.16 -13.75
CA MET A 346 14.01 -6.46 -13.60
C MET A 346 14.14 -7.20 -14.94
N THR A 347 14.99 -8.21 -14.95
CA THR A 347 15.00 -9.20 -16.02
C THR A 347 14.01 -10.32 -15.67
N TRP A 348 13.00 -10.53 -16.52
CA TRP A 348 12.05 -11.62 -16.40
C TRP A 348 12.14 -12.54 -17.62
N GLN A 349 12.40 -13.83 -17.41
CA GLN A 349 12.58 -14.82 -18.49
C GLN A 349 13.56 -14.35 -19.58
N GLY A 350 14.69 -13.78 -19.15
CA GLY A 350 15.76 -13.30 -20.04
C GLY A 350 15.48 -11.96 -20.74
N LYS A 351 14.38 -11.29 -20.47
CA LYS A 351 14.04 -9.99 -21.08
C LYS A 351 13.96 -8.89 -20.01
N PRO A 352 14.52 -7.69 -20.28
CA PRO A 352 14.26 -6.53 -19.41
C PRO A 352 12.77 -6.21 -19.40
N ARG A 353 12.20 -6.01 -18.21
CA ARG A 353 10.79 -5.66 -18.00
C ARG A 353 10.66 -4.54 -16.98
N LYS A 354 9.76 -3.62 -17.25
CA LYS A 354 9.23 -2.67 -16.28
C LYS A 354 8.02 -3.32 -15.63
N VAL A 355 8.13 -3.73 -14.37
CA VAL A 355 7.09 -4.53 -13.73
C VAL A 355 6.43 -3.80 -12.57
N LEU A 356 5.22 -4.24 -12.26
CA LEU A 356 4.44 -3.90 -11.09
C LEU A 356 4.23 -5.22 -10.32
N VAL A 357 4.66 -5.26 -9.06
CA VAL A 357 4.46 -6.40 -8.16
C VAL A 357 3.36 -6.07 -7.18
N ARG A 358 2.40 -6.98 -7.04
CA ARG A 358 1.24 -6.75 -6.19
C ARG A 358 0.73 -8.03 -5.53
N PRO A 359 0.78 -8.16 -4.19
CA PRO A 359 0.00 -9.15 -3.46
C PRO A 359 -1.45 -8.67 -3.38
N GLU A 360 -2.39 -9.50 -3.86
CA GLU A 360 -3.79 -9.12 -4.04
C GLU A 360 -4.71 -9.85 -3.05
N ARG A 361 -5.92 -9.28 -2.79
CA ARG A 361 -6.93 -9.87 -1.89
C ARG A 361 -7.30 -11.29 -2.28
N ASN A 362 -7.43 -11.59 -3.57
CA ASN A 362 -7.75 -12.93 -4.08
C ASN A 362 -6.66 -13.99 -3.84
N GLY A 363 -5.54 -13.60 -3.18
CA GLY A 363 -4.52 -14.50 -2.66
C GLY A 363 -3.33 -14.75 -3.56
N TYR A 364 -3.19 -14.05 -4.69
CA TYR A 364 -2.05 -14.18 -5.59
C TYR A 364 -1.09 -13.01 -5.46
N VAL A 365 0.22 -13.26 -5.58
CA VAL A 365 1.19 -12.23 -5.94
C VAL A 365 1.23 -12.15 -7.46
N TYR A 366 0.79 -11.03 -7.98
CA TYR A 366 0.85 -10.73 -9.40
C TYR A 366 2.14 -10.01 -9.76
N LEU A 367 2.69 -10.36 -10.92
CA LEU A 367 3.75 -9.63 -11.61
C LEU A 367 3.19 -9.18 -12.97
N LEU A 368 2.98 -7.88 -13.14
CA LEU A 368 2.49 -7.30 -14.38
C LEU A 368 3.59 -6.52 -15.09
N ASP A 369 3.59 -6.53 -16.42
CA ASP A 369 4.28 -5.51 -17.21
C ASP A 369 3.50 -4.20 -17.07
N ARG A 370 4.08 -3.19 -16.37
CA ARG A 370 3.38 -1.93 -16.07
C ARG A 370 3.23 -1.02 -17.28
N THR A 371 3.84 -1.37 -18.41
CA THR A 371 3.67 -0.62 -19.67
C THR A 371 2.40 -1.00 -20.42
N THR A 372 1.91 -2.23 -20.22
CA THR A 372 0.80 -2.82 -21.01
C THR A 372 -0.34 -3.40 -20.18
N GLY A 373 -0.09 -3.73 -18.90
CA GLY A 373 -1.02 -4.51 -18.08
C GLY A 373 -0.96 -6.03 -18.31
N GLU A 374 0.01 -6.54 -19.10
CA GLU A 374 0.24 -7.99 -19.29
C GLU A 374 0.59 -8.67 -17.96
N VAL A 375 -0.11 -9.73 -17.58
CA VAL A 375 0.22 -10.57 -16.42
C VAL A 375 1.34 -11.53 -16.79
N LEU A 376 2.52 -11.31 -16.21
CA LEU A 376 3.70 -12.15 -16.42
C LEU A 376 3.70 -13.37 -15.49
N SER A 377 3.12 -13.22 -14.30
CA SER A 377 3.00 -14.28 -13.29
C SER A 377 1.88 -13.97 -12.31
N ALA A 378 1.20 -15.00 -11.82
CA ALA A 378 0.24 -14.94 -10.72
C ALA A 378 0.37 -16.22 -9.91
N VAL A 379 0.91 -16.12 -8.68
CA VAL A 379 1.22 -17.29 -7.84
C VAL A 379 0.62 -17.08 -6.45
N PRO A 380 -0.10 -18.06 -5.88
CA PRO A 380 -0.68 -17.93 -4.56
C PRO A 380 0.41 -17.80 -3.49
N PHE A 381 0.21 -16.89 -2.51
CA PHE A 381 1.13 -16.69 -1.39
C PHE A 381 0.60 -17.21 -0.04
N GLY A 382 -0.57 -17.83 -0.07
CA GLY A 382 -1.22 -18.49 1.05
C GLY A 382 -2.36 -19.40 0.59
N PRO A 383 -3.27 -19.81 1.49
CA PRO A 383 -4.38 -20.68 1.13
C PRO A 383 -5.38 -19.99 0.18
N VAL A 384 -5.57 -20.58 -1.00
CA VAL A 384 -6.55 -20.15 -2.01
C VAL A 384 -7.32 -21.36 -2.49
N ASN A 385 -8.65 -21.30 -2.42
CA ASN A 385 -9.56 -22.29 -3.02
C ASN A 385 -10.77 -21.67 -3.73
N SER A 386 -10.97 -20.35 -3.61
CA SER A 386 -11.98 -19.60 -4.36
C SER A 386 -11.72 -19.62 -5.88
N SER A 387 -10.46 -19.85 -6.24
CA SER A 387 -10.02 -19.95 -7.63
C SER A 387 -8.95 -21.04 -7.80
N LYS A 388 -8.69 -21.44 -9.05
CA LYS A 388 -7.73 -22.49 -9.44
C LYS A 388 -6.48 -21.94 -10.12
N GLY A 389 -6.36 -20.62 -10.26
CA GLY A 389 -5.24 -19.93 -10.91
C GLY A 389 -5.70 -18.80 -11.82
N VAL A 390 -4.76 -18.24 -12.57
CA VAL A 390 -5.00 -17.23 -13.60
C VAL A 390 -4.53 -17.79 -14.93
N ASP A 391 -5.39 -17.74 -15.93
CA ASP A 391 -5.00 -18.03 -17.31
C ASP A 391 -4.22 -16.84 -17.87
N LEU A 392 -2.90 -16.96 -17.93
CA LEU A 392 -2.02 -15.87 -18.38
C LEU A 392 -2.26 -15.47 -19.84
N LYS A 393 -2.83 -16.34 -20.66
CA LYS A 393 -3.12 -16.06 -22.08
C LYS A 393 -4.31 -15.11 -22.23
N THR A 394 -5.35 -15.32 -21.41
CA THR A 394 -6.58 -14.53 -21.45
C THR A 394 -6.67 -13.48 -20.36
N GLY A 395 -5.81 -13.54 -19.35
CA GLY A 395 -5.82 -12.69 -18.16
C GLY A 395 -6.91 -13.06 -17.14
N ARG A 396 -7.76 -14.06 -17.41
CA ARG A 396 -8.90 -14.37 -16.53
C ARG A 396 -8.52 -15.23 -15.33
N LEU A 397 -9.08 -14.85 -14.19
CA LEU A 397 -9.10 -15.70 -13.00
C LEU A 397 -9.96 -16.96 -13.31
N ILE A 398 -9.41 -18.15 -13.01
CA ILE A 398 -10.12 -19.43 -13.15
C ILE A 398 -10.87 -19.69 -11.84
N VAL A 399 -12.12 -19.29 -11.78
CA VAL A 399 -12.98 -19.44 -10.60
C VAL A 399 -13.17 -20.92 -10.26
N ASN A 400 -13.31 -21.24 -8.96
CA ASN A 400 -13.69 -22.56 -8.51
C ASN A 400 -15.22 -22.63 -8.34
N PRO A 401 -15.96 -23.36 -9.21
CA PRO A 401 -17.43 -23.40 -9.16
C PRO A 401 -18.01 -23.92 -7.83
N GLU A 402 -17.23 -24.71 -7.07
CA GLU A 402 -17.66 -25.21 -5.75
C GLU A 402 -17.69 -24.12 -4.68
N LYS A 403 -17.05 -22.98 -4.96
CA LYS A 403 -16.94 -21.82 -4.06
C LYS A 403 -17.75 -20.61 -4.53
N GLU A 404 -18.51 -20.74 -5.59
CA GLU A 404 -19.42 -19.69 -6.04
C GLU A 404 -20.60 -19.53 -5.09
N THR A 405 -20.76 -18.32 -4.57
CA THR A 405 -21.88 -17.91 -3.71
C THR A 405 -23.10 -17.53 -4.54
N SER A 406 -24.27 -17.64 -3.96
CA SER A 406 -25.55 -17.21 -4.53
C SER A 406 -26.58 -17.00 -3.43
N THR A 407 -27.70 -16.38 -3.79
CA THR A 407 -28.81 -16.11 -2.88
C THR A 407 -29.35 -17.41 -2.24
N GLY A 408 -29.39 -17.45 -0.91
CA GLY A 408 -29.91 -18.57 -0.13
C GLY A 408 -29.04 -19.83 -0.12
N LYS A 409 -27.83 -19.77 -0.71
CA LYS A 409 -26.88 -20.88 -0.71
C LYS A 409 -25.71 -20.59 0.23
N VAL A 410 -25.61 -21.35 1.31
CA VAL A 410 -24.43 -21.31 2.20
C VAL A 410 -23.26 -22.06 1.57
N VAL A 411 -22.19 -21.33 1.23
CA VAL A 411 -20.93 -21.90 0.74
C VAL A 411 -19.89 -21.83 1.85
N ARG A 412 -19.28 -22.99 2.18
CA ARG A 412 -18.41 -23.12 3.34
C ARG A 412 -16.93 -23.17 2.96
N ASN A 413 -16.10 -22.71 3.91
CA ASN A 413 -14.65 -22.81 3.85
C ASN A 413 -14.10 -22.26 2.53
N ILE A 414 -14.45 -21.00 2.24
CA ILE A 414 -13.90 -20.22 1.13
C ILE A 414 -12.60 -19.58 1.63
N CYS A 415 -11.51 -19.76 0.92
CA CYS A 415 -10.21 -19.15 1.22
C CYS A 415 -9.67 -18.40 -0.01
N PRO A 416 -9.18 -17.19 0.16
CA PRO A 416 -9.18 -16.37 1.38
C PRO A 416 -10.56 -15.83 1.75
N THR A 417 -10.65 -15.21 2.94
CA THR A 417 -11.84 -14.51 3.42
C THR A 417 -12.10 -13.21 2.63
N ALA A 418 -13.21 -12.51 2.89
CA ALA A 418 -13.59 -11.25 2.26
C ALA A 418 -12.52 -10.15 2.38
N SER A 419 -11.87 -9.99 3.54
CA SER A 419 -10.72 -9.08 3.67
C SER A 419 -9.46 -9.56 2.93
N GLY A 420 -9.58 -10.60 2.13
CA GLY A 420 -8.51 -11.16 1.32
C GLY A 420 -7.43 -11.89 2.11
N LEU A 421 -6.49 -12.47 1.39
CA LEU A 421 -5.26 -12.94 1.99
C LEU A 421 -4.40 -11.75 2.47
N LYS A 422 -4.51 -10.60 1.80
CA LYS A 422 -3.94 -9.31 2.18
C LYS A 422 -4.96 -8.21 1.90
N ASP A 423 -5.02 -7.23 2.78
CA ASP A 423 -5.84 -6.03 2.63
C ASP A 423 -4.98 -4.78 2.40
N TRP A 424 -5.39 -3.61 2.87
CA TRP A 424 -4.75 -2.30 2.67
C TRP A 424 -3.32 -2.18 3.24
N GLN A 425 -2.94 -2.95 4.25
CA GLN A 425 -1.64 -2.85 4.91
C GLN A 425 -0.47 -3.01 3.93
N PRO A 426 0.42 -1.99 3.77
CA PRO A 426 1.40 -2.01 2.70
C PRO A 426 2.60 -2.91 2.99
N SER A 427 3.04 -3.62 1.95
CA SER A 427 4.29 -4.37 1.93
C SER A 427 5.50 -3.44 1.82
N ALA A 428 6.71 -3.99 2.03
CA ALA A 428 7.97 -3.31 1.76
C ALA A 428 8.84 -4.15 0.84
N PHE A 429 9.64 -3.52 -0.02
CA PHE A 429 10.56 -4.21 -0.93
C PHE A 429 12.00 -3.76 -0.72
N SER A 430 12.94 -4.70 -0.58
CA SER A 430 14.37 -4.40 -0.50
C SER A 430 15.10 -4.75 -1.79
N PRO A 431 15.73 -3.78 -2.46
CA PRO A 431 16.57 -4.05 -3.63
C PRO A 431 17.84 -4.85 -3.28
N LYS A 432 18.27 -4.83 -2.01
CA LYS A 432 19.43 -5.62 -1.55
C LYS A 432 19.15 -7.11 -1.51
N THR A 433 17.92 -7.51 -1.12
CA THR A 433 17.55 -8.92 -0.99
C THR A 433 16.71 -9.44 -2.16
N GLY A 434 16.10 -8.54 -2.95
CA GLY A 434 15.11 -8.90 -3.97
C GLY A 434 13.80 -9.46 -3.39
N LEU A 435 13.55 -9.20 -2.09
CA LEU A 435 12.39 -9.73 -1.37
C LEU A 435 11.34 -8.65 -1.13
N LEU A 436 10.08 -9.04 -1.31
CA LEU A 436 8.89 -8.29 -0.91
C LEU A 436 8.38 -8.84 0.42
N TYR A 437 8.25 -8.00 1.44
CA TYR A 437 7.81 -8.35 2.79
C TYR A 437 6.33 -8.05 2.94
N ILE A 438 5.52 -9.10 3.01
CA ILE A 438 4.05 -9.06 2.91
C ILE A 438 3.43 -9.33 4.27
N PRO A 439 2.83 -8.35 4.95
CA PRO A 439 1.94 -8.57 6.07
C PRO A 439 0.59 -9.09 5.56
N HIS A 440 0.07 -10.20 6.14
CA HIS A 440 -1.15 -10.76 5.58
C HIS A 440 -2.00 -11.58 6.57
N ASN A 441 -3.22 -11.90 6.14
CA ASN A 441 -4.19 -12.73 6.81
C ASN A 441 -3.93 -14.22 6.54
N ASN A 442 -4.47 -15.08 7.40
CA ASN A 442 -4.65 -16.50 7.15
C ASN A 442 -6.05 -16.89 7.62
N LEU A 443 -7.05 -16.36 6.95
CA LEU A 443 -8.45 -16.54 7.25
C LEU A 443 -9.20 -17.13 6.06
N CYS A 444 -10.24 -17.91 6.37
CA CYS A 444 -11.25 -18.38 5.43
C CYS A 444 -12.63 -17.91 5.91
N MET A 445 -13.71 -18.24 5.18
CA MET A 445 -15.06 -17.85 5.54
C MET A 445 -16.12 -18.85 5.06
N ASP A 446 -17.29 -18.77 5.69
CA ASP A 446 -18.55 -19.25 5.14
C ASP A 446 -19.34 -18.02 4.67
N GLU A 447 -19.99 -18.11 3.51
CA GLU A 447 -20.80 -17.05 2.92
C GLU A 447 -22.17 -17.53 2.48
N GLU A 448 -23.14 -16.60 2.53
CA GLU A 448 -24.48 -16.81 1.99
C GLU A 448 -25.00 -15.50 1.38
N GLY A 449 -25.32 -15.49 0.10
CA GLY A 449 -25.97 -14.36 -0.55
C GLY A 449 -27.38 -14.13 0.01
N VAL A 450 -27.72 -12.87 0.30
CA VAL A 450 -29.04 -12.46 0.77
C VAL A 450 -29.56 -11.30 -0.06
N GLU A 451 -30.88 -11.15 -0.11
CA GLU A 451 -31.51 -10.01 -0.75
C GLU A 451 -31.19 -8.72 -0.01
N VAL A 452 -30.93 -7.66 -0.77
CA VAL A 452 -30.71 -6.32 -0.25
C VAL A 452 -31.27 -5.28 -1.22
N ASN A 453 -31.83 -4.20 -0.70
CA ASN A 453 -32.29 -3.06 -1.48
C ASN A 453 -31.42 -1.85 -1.17
N TYR A 454 -31.11 -1.08 -2.20
CA TYR A 454 -30.35 0.16 -2.03
C TYR A 454 -31.18 1.25 -1.33
N ILE A 455 -30.63 1.78 -0.26
CA ILE A 455 -31.10 2.99 0.42
C ILE A 455 -29.85 3.86 0.67
N ALA A 456 -29.82 5.07 0.16
CA ALA A 456 -28.68 5.96 0.27
C ALA A 456 -28.22 6.14 1.73
N GLY A 457 -26.92 6.01 1.99
CA GLY A 457 -26.32 6.15 3.32
C GLY A 457 -26.57 4.97 4.26
N THR A 458 -27.06 3.84 3.77
CA THR A 458 -27.22 2.60 4.55
C THR A 458 -26.43 1.44 3.93
N PRO A 459 -26.09 0.40 4.72
CA PRO A 459 -25.35 -0.76 4.20
C PRO A 459 -26.08 -1.46 3.05
N TYR A 460 -25.36 -1.63 1.94
CA TYR A 460 -25.82 -2.30 0.71
C TYR A 460 -24.92 -3.49 0.39
N VAL A 461 -24.78 -4.42 1.35
CA VAL A 461 -23.84 -5.54 1.27
C VAL A 461 -24.45 -6.76 0.58
N GLY A 462 -25.60 -7.25 1.04
CA GLY A 462 -26.30 -8.42 0.45
C GLY A 462 -25.58 -9.75 0.69
N MET A 463 -24.79 -9.86 1.76
CA MET A 463 -24.03 -11.07 2.09
C MET A 463 -23.95 -11.29 3.62
N ASN A 464 -24.22 -12.51 4.06
CA ASN A 464 -23.88 -12.97 5.40
C ASN A 464 -22.50 -13.64 5.36
N VAL A 465 -21.59 -13.17 6.22
CA VAL A 465 -20.21 -13.68 6.29
C VAL A 465 -19.90 -14.19 7.69
N ARG A 466 -19.30 -15.37 7.78
CA ARG A 466 -18.75 -15.92 9.00
C ARG A 466 -17.29 -16.29 8.78
N MET A 467 -16.36 -15.53 9.36
CA MET A 467 -14.94 -15.80 9.20
C MET A 467 -14.46 -16.91 10.14
N ILE A 468 -13.51 -17.70 9.66
CA ILE A 468 -12.87 -18.80 10.37
C ILE A 468 -11.35 -18.73 10.15
N ALA A 469 -10.59 -19.36 11.06
CA ALA A 469 -9.15 -19.47 10.88
C ALA A 469 -8.81 -20.30 9.63
N GLY A 470 -7.80 -19.88 8.90
CA GLY A 470 -7.25 -20.65 7.80
C GLY A 470 -6.45 -21.86 8.28
N PRO A 471 -5.93 -22.69 7.38
CA PRO A 471 -5.19 -23.89 7.74
C PRO A 471 -3.87 -23.57 8.46
N GLY A 472 -3.41 -24.49 9.32
CA GLY A 472 -2.08 -24.43 9.95
C GLY A 472 -2.04 -23.80 11.35
N GLY A 473 -3.21 -23.53 11.99
CA GLY A 473 -3.31 -23.15 13.41
C GLY A 473 -2.85 -21.71 13.73
N HIS A 474 -2.89 -20.81 12.75
CA HIS A 474 -2.57 -19.38 12.90
C HIS A 474 -3.57 -18.56 12.07
N ARG A 475 -3.76 -17.28 12.42
CA ARG A 475 -4.73 -16.40 11.75
C ARG A 475 -4.07 -15.31 10.91
N GLY A 476 -2.78 -15.09 11.06
CA GLY A 476 -1.98 -14.15 10.26
C GLY A 476 -0.61 -14.71 9.94
N ALA A 477 0.07 -14.05 9.00
CA ALA A 477 1.45 -14.36 8.69
C ALA A 477 2.18 -13.11 8.16
N PHE A 478 3.51 -13.19 8.19
CA PHE A 478 4.41 -12.21 7.58
C PHE A 478 5.37 -12.97 6.67
N THR A 479 5.29 -12.73 5.37
CA THR A 479 5.99 -13.50 4.35
C THR A 479 7.00 -12.65 3.61
N ALA A 480 8.26 -13.13 3.50
CA ALA A 480 9.20 -12.60 2.52
C ALA A 480 9.06 -13.37 1.21
N TRP A 481 8.65 -12.66 0.18
CA TRP A 481 8.42 -13.21 -1.15
C TRP A 481 9.60 -12.90 -2.07
N ASN A 482 10.23 -13.92 -2.64
CA ASN A 482 11.26 -13.73 -3.66
C ASN A 482 10.59 -13.39 -4.99
N VAL A 483 10.74 -12.13 -5.44
CA VAL A 483 10.07 -11.62 -6.64
C VAL A 483 10.52 -12.35 -7.90
N ALA A 484 11.83 -12.61 -8.05
CA ALA A 484 12.37 -13.28 -9.22
C ALA A 484 11.97 -14.77 -9.30
N ALA A 485 11.93 -15.45 -8.15
CA ALA A 485 11.61 -16.87 -8.08
C ALA A 485 10.11 -17.14 -7.95
N ALA A 486 9.28 -16.09 -7.76
CA ALA A 486 7.84 -16.16 -7.53
C ALA A 486 7.45 -17.20 -6.46
N LYS A 487 8.13 -17.15 -5.29
CA LYS A 487 7.88 -18.06 -4.16
C LYS A 487 8.30 -17.44 -2.83
N PRO A 488 7.77 -17.91 -1.69
CA PRO A 488 8.24 -17.47 -0.38
C PRO A 488 9.70 -17.88 -0.14
N ALA A 489 10.48 -16.95 0.43
CA ALA A 489 11.82 -17.21 0.97
C ALA A 489 11.72 -17.68 2.43
N TRP A 490 10.86 -17.04 3.22
CA TRP A 490 10.54 -17.44 4.58
C TRP A 490 9.13 -16.92 4.97
N ILE A 491 8.52 -17.53 5.98
CA ILE A 491 7.19 -17.21 6.50
C ILE A 491 7.24 -17.20 8.03
N LEU A 492 6.73 -16.15 8.65
CA LEU A 492 6.47 -16.07 10.09
C LEU A 492 4.97 -16.17 10.33
N LYS A 493 4.58 -17.08 11.21
CA LYS A 493 3.17 -17.27 11.60
C LYS A 493 2.84 -16.37 12.78
N GLU A 494 1.67 -15.73 12.73
CA GLU A 494 1.18 -14.84 13.78
C GLU A 494 -0.19 -15.32 14.29
N ASN A 495 -0.46 -15.07 15.57
CA ASN A 495 -1.70 -15.51 16.19
C ASN A 495 -2.93 -14.81 15.60
N PHE A 496 -2.81 -13.54 15.24
CA PHE A 496 -3.83 -12.70 14.62
C PHE A 496 -3.38 -12.21 13.25
N PRO A 497 -4.32 -11.74 12.38
CA PRO A 497 -3.98 -11.07 11.14
C PRO A 497 -2.93 -9.99 11.32
N VAL A 498 -2.02 -9.82 10.37
CA VAL A 498 -1.01 -8.76 10.42
C VAL A 498 -1.51 -7.58 9.60
N TRP A 499 -2.08 -6.58 10.29
CA TRP A 499 -2.65 -5.38 9.65
C TRP A 499 -1.74 -4.16 9.73
N SER A 500 -0.59 -4.28 10.35
CA SER A 500 0.47 -3.26 10.26
C SER A 500 1.12 -3.28 8.89
N GLY A 501 1.48 -2.11 8.36
CA GLY A 501 2.40 -2.02 7.23
C GLY A 501 3.81 -2.51 7.60
N ALA A 502 4.65 -2.72 6.60
CA ALA A 502 6.06 -3.05 6.76
C ALA A 502 6.97 -1.87 6.37
N VAL A 503 8.18 -1.82 6.93
CA VAL A 503 9.30 -1.01 6.45
C VAL A 503 10.58 -1.84 6.49
N VAL A 504 11.44 -1.70 5.47
CA VAL A 504 12.72 -2.38 5.40
C VAL A 504 13.85 -1.39 5.21
N THR A 505 15.01 -1.64 5.83
CA THR A 505 16.16 -0.74 5.82
C THR A 505 17.39 -1.36 5.16
N ALA A 506 18.34 -0.51 4.74
CA ALA A 506 19.63 -0.95 4.24
C ALA A 506 20.51 -1.65 5.29
N GLY A 507 20.14 -1.56 6.57
CA GLY A 507 20.74 -2.32 7.67
C GLY A 507 20.27 -3.77 7.75
N ASN A 508 19.51 -4.25 6.75
CA ASN A 508 18.98 -5.61 6.63
C ASN A 508 17.92 -5.95 7.71
N VAL A 509 17.19 -4.94 8.19
CA VAL A 509 16.16 -5.08 9.22
C VAL A 509 14.79 -4.73 8.64
N VAL A 510 13.79 -5.57 8.92
CA VAL A 510 12.39 -5.33 8.60
C VAL A 510 11.61 -5.08 9.89
N PHE A 511 10.80 -4.02 9.91
CA PHE A 511 9.92 -3.71 11.04
C PHE A 511 8.47 -3.87 10.64
N TYR A 512 7.66 -4.45 11.55
CA TYR A 512 6.20 -4.56 11.45
C TYR A 512 5.57 -4.69 12.84
N GLY A 513 4.27 -4.48 12.93
CA GLY A 513 3.50 -4.62 14.17
C GLY A 513 2.52 -5.79 14.14
N THR A 514 2.02 -6.18 15.30
CA THR A 514 0.96 -7.19 15.45
C THR A 514 -0.26 -6.61 16.16
N MET A 515 -1.43 -7.21 15.98
CA MET A 515 -2.66 -6.78 16.67
C MET A 515 -2.58 -6.98 18.19
N GLU A 516 -1.70 -7.85 18.67
CA GLU A 516 -1.42 -7.98 20.11
C GLU A 516 -0.63 -6.78 20.65
N GLY A 517 -0.04 -5.94 19.78
CA GLY A 517 0.75 -4.77 20.16
C GLY A 517 2.26 -5.03 20.22
N TRP A 518 2.77 -6.11 19.63
CA TRP A 518 4.21 -6.30 19.47
C TRP A 518 4.71 -5.54 18.26
N PHE A 519 5.64 -4.62 18.46
CA PHE A 519 6.45 -4.03 17.40
C PHE A 519 7.72 -4.87 17.28
N LYS A 520 7.91 -5.49 16.11
CA LYS A 520 8.95 -6.48 15.84
C LYS A 520 9.98 -5.97 14.85
N ALA A 521 11.25 -6.34 15.06
CA ALA A 521 12.33 -6.23 14.10
C ALA A 521 12.82 -7.63 13.75
N VAL A 522 12.85 -7.97 12.46
CA VAL A 522 13.31 -9.26 11.96
C VAL A 522 14.39 -9.11 10.91
N SER A 523 15.25 -10.12 10.76
CA SER A 523 16.24 -10.18 9.68
C SER A 523 15.54 -10.20 8.32
N ALA A 524 15.89 -9.27 7.45
CA ALA A 524 15.35 -9.20 6.11
C ALA A 524 15.64 -10.47 5.29
N THR A 525 16.79 -11.10 5.52
CA THR A 525 17.24 -12.30 4.79
C THR A 525 16.60 -13.59 5.31
N THR A 526 16.46 -13.74 6.64
CA THR A 526 16.12 -15.04 7.26
C THR A 526 14.78 -15.06 8.00
N GLY A 527 14.19 -13.89 8.28
CA GLY A 527 12.99 -13.77 9.12
C GLY A 527 13.25 -13.96 10.62
N LYS A 528 14.53 -14.19 11.04
CA LYS A 528 14.85 -14.35 12.46
C LYS A 528 14.41 -13.12 13.25
N LEU A 529 13.66 -13.33 14.36
CA LEU A 529 13.33 -12.27 15.29
C LEU A 529 14.63 -11.75 15.96
N LEU A 530 14.87 -10.45 15.81
CA LEU A 530 16.05 -9.75 16.34
C LEU A 530 15.71 -8.94 17.59
N TRP A 531 14.53 -8.32 17.60
CA TRP A 531 14.04 -7.48 18.68
C TRP A 531 12.52 -7.36 18.64
N GLN A 532 11.92 -7.11 19.79
CA GLN A 532 10.50 -6.75 19.88
C GLN A 532 10.22 -5.89 21.10
N PHE A 533 9.18 -5.06 20.98
CA PHE A 533 8.71 -4.19 22.05
C PHE A 533 7.18 -4.27 22.15
N LYS A 534 6.65 -4.40 23.37
CA LYS A 534 5.21 -4.42 23.62
C LYS A 534 4.71 -3.00 23.80
N THR A 535 3.89 -2.51 22.86
CA THR A 535 3.20 -1.22 22.93
C THR A 535 1.91 -1.32 23.76
N SER A 536 1.28 -0.19 24.03
CA SER A 536 0.05 -0.12 24.88
C SER A 536 -1.21 -0.63 24.18
N SER A 537 -1.20 -0.76 22.84
CA SER A 537 -2.36 -1.19 22.05
C SER A 537 -1.91 -2.06 20.88
N GLY A 538 -2.85 -2.69 20.18
CA GLY A 538 -2.58 -3.36 18.91
C GLY A 538 -2.05 -2.39 17.86
N ILE A 539 -1.23 -2.90 16.95
CA ILE A 539 -0.59 -2.11 15.91
C ILE A 539 -1.20 -2.46 14.56
N ILE A 540 -1.88 -1.49 13.97
CA ILE A 540 -2.38 -1.49 12.59
C ILE A 540 -1.77 -0.34 11.78
N GLY A 541 -0.89 0.46 12.41
CA GLY A 541 -0.18 1.58 11.80
C GLY A 541 0.95 1.14 10.88
N GLN A 542 1.47 2.11 10.17
CA GLN A 542 2.55 1.91 9.21
C GLN A 542 3.87 2.41 9.81
N PRO A 543 4.88 1.53 10.03
CA PRO A 543 6.17 1.97 10.54
C PRO A 543 6.92 2.80 9.50
N ILE A 544 7.70 3.76 10.00
CA ILE A 544 8.65 4.53 9.20
C ILE A 544 10.04 4.50 9.84
N THR A 545 11.06 4.78 9.06
CA THR A 545 12.40 5.09 9.56
C THR A 545 12.92 6.37 8.94
N TYR A 546 13.60 7.19 9.74
CA TYR A 546 14.05 8.52 9.30
C TYR A 546 15.36 8.90 9.97
N ARG A 547 16.03 9.91 9.41
CA ARG A 547 17.20 10.56 10.02
C ARG A 547 16.72 11.73 10.87
N GLY A 548 17.03 11.68 12.16
CA GLY A 548 16.75 12.78 13.08
C GLY A 548 17.65 14.01 12.84
N PRO A 549 17.31 15.16 13.43
CA PRO A 549 18.13 16.38 13.36
C PRO A 549 19.54 16.22 13.93
N ASP A 550 19.74 15.25 14.82
CA ASP A 550 21.03 14.86 15.40
C ASP A 550 21.86 13.95 14.47
N GLY A 551 21.35 13.62 13.28
CA GLY A 551 22.00 12.78 12.29
C GLY A 551 21.80 11.28 12.48
N HIS A 552 21.18 10.84 13.58
CA HIS A 552 20.93 9.43 13.90
C HIS A 552 19.68 8.87 13.23
N GLN A 553 19.66 7.55 13.07
CA GLN A 553 18.50 6.82 12.56
C GLN A 553 17.48 6.55 13.66
N TYR A 554 16.21 6.86 13.36
CA TYR A 554 15.05 6.58 14.20
C TYR A 554 14.07 5.65 13.49
N VAL A 555 13.27 4.93 14.27
CA VAL A 555 12.12 4.14 13.78
C VAL A 555 10.89 4.57 14.57
N ALA A 556 9.77 4.80 13.87
CA ALA A 556 8.53 5.26 14.47
C ALA A 556 7.34 4.39 14.07
N ILE A 557 6.39 4.24 14.99
CA ILE A 557 5.15 3.48 14.79
C ILE A 557 4.02 4.08 15.61
N LEU A 558 2.83 4.19 15.02
CA LEU A 558 1.58 4.48 15.72
C LEU A 558 0.97 3.17 16.21
N SER A 559 0.59 3.13 17.48
CA SER A 559 -0.09 2.00 18.15
C SER A 559 -1.49 2.44 18.55
N GLY A 560 -2.49 1.75 18.04
CA GLY A 560 -3.91 1.98 18.29
C GLY A 560 -4.73 1.04 17.40
N VAL A 561 -5.35 0.02 17.99
CA VAL A 561 -6.23 -0.91 17.28
C VAL A 561 -7.56 -0.23 16.97
N GLY A 562 -8.12 -0.50 15.78
CA GLY A 562 -9.37 0.07 15.32
C GLY A 562 -10.10 -0.83 14.33
N GLY A 563 -11.09 -0.29 13.66
CA GLY A 563 -11.96 -1.01 12.76
C GLY A 563 -12.76 -2.10 13.46
N TRP A 564 -13.03 -3.15 12.76
CA TRP A 564 -13.69 -4.34 13.34
C TRP A 564 -12.91 -4.93 14.52
N ALA A 565 -11.58 -4.92 14.45
CA ALA A 565 -10.72 -5.35 15.57
C ALA A 565 -10.92 -4.44 16.79
N GLY A 566 -11.05 -3.12 16.58
CA GLY A 566 -11.36 -2.16 17.65
C GLY A 566 -12.72 -2.42 18.30
N ALA A 567 -13.75 -2.68 17.50
CA ALA A 567 -15.09 -3.03 18.00
C ALA A 567 -15.10 -4.32 18.82
N ILE A 568 -14.31 -5.33 18.43
CA ILE A 568 -14.13 -6.56 19.20
C ILE A 568 -13.44 -6.29 20.53
N VAL A 569 -12.40 -5.46 20.53
CA VAL A 569 -11.60 -5.13 21.72
C VAL A 569 -12.37 -4.28 22.71
N SER A 570 -13.21 -3.34 22.25
CA SER A 570 -14.07 -2.51 23.12
C SER A 570 -15.23 -3.31 23.72
N GLY A 571 -15.57 -4.48 23.16
CA GLY A 571 -16.66 -5.31 23.65
C GLY A 571 -18.06 -4.84 23.21
N ASP A 572 -18.14 -3.99 22.20
CA ASP A 572 -19.40 -3.39 21.71
C ASP A 572 -20.23 -4.37 20.83
N LEU A 573 -19.73 -5.57 20.58
CA LEU A 573 -20.37 -6.58 19.73
C LEU A 573 -20.92 -7.75 20.55
N ASP A 574 -22.08 -8.30 20.15
CA ASP A 574 -22.61 -9.52 20.74
C ASP A 574 -21.69 -10.70 20.38
N PRO A 575 -21.02 -11.35 21.35
CA PRO A 575 -20.10 -12.45 21.08
C PRO A 575 -20.81 -13.73 20.57
N ARG A 576 -22.14 -13.77 20.61
CA ARG A 576 -22.95 -14.87 20.08
C ARG A 576 -23.28 -14.72 18.60
N ASP A 577 -23.19 -13.50 18.09
CA ASP A 577 -23.37 -13.21 16.67
C ASP A 577 -22.08 -13.48 15.89
N ALA A 578 -22.02 -14.62 15.22
CA ALA A 578 -20.87 -15.01 14.42
C ALA A 578 -20.68 -14.18 13.14
N THR A 579 -21.68 -13.39 12.76
CA THR A 579 -21.66 -12.52 11.57
C THR A 579 -21.32 -11.07 11.94
N ALA A 580 -21.29 -10.71 13.22
CA ALA A 580 -20.95 -9.38 13.69
C ALA A 580 -19.56 -8.96 13.19
N ALA A 581 -19.38 -7.68 12.86
CA ALA A 581 -18.20 -7.13 12.21
C ALA A 581 -17.82 -7.90 10.93
N LEU A 582 -18.81 -8.20 10.08
CA LEU A 582 -18.67 -8.99 8.86
C LEU A 582 -17.95 -10.34 9.10
N GLY A 583 -18.25 -10.98 10.24
CA GLY A 583 -17.71 -12.30 10.61
C GLY A 583 -16.40 -12.28 11.38
N PHE A 584 -15.71 -11.14 11.54
CA PHE A 584 -14.48 -11.04 12.34
C PHE A 584 -14.70 -11.39 13.82
N ALA A 585 -15.88 -11.07 14.38
CA ALA A 585 -16.23 -11.40 15.77
C ALA A 585 -16.10 -12.90 16.04
N ASN A 586 -16.39 -13.78 15.08
CA ASN A 586 -16.24 -15.21 15.24
C ASN A 586 -14.78 -15.66 15.37
N VAL A 587 -13.87 -15.06 14.58
CA VAL A 587 -12.49 -15.55 14.45
C VAL A 587 -11.49 -14.81 15.34
N MET A 588 -11.84 -13.60 15.84
CA MET A 588 -10.94 -12.78 16.65
C MET A 588 -11.49 -12.43 18.04
N LYS A 589 -12.47 -13.18 18.55
CA LYS A 589 -13.12 -12.93 19.86
C LYS A 589 -12.17 -12.86 21.06
N ASP A 590 -11.01 -13.52 20.95
CA ASP A 590 -9.95 -13.56 21.96
C ASP A 590 -8.97 -12.37 21.86
N LEU A 591 -9.12 -11.50 20.88
CA LEU A 591 -8.22 -10.33 20.71
C LEU A 591 -8.32 -9.38 21.92
N LYS A 592 -9.51 -9.19 22.49
CA LYS A 592 -9.76 -8.38 23.69
C LYS A 592 -8.98 -8.82 24.93
N ASP A 593 -8.52 -10.08 24.97
CA ASP A 593 -7.79 -10.63 26.11
C ASP A 593 -6.29 -10.28 26.06
N VAL A 594 -5.79 -9.77 24.90
CA VAL A 594 -4.36 -9.54 24.66
C VAL A 594 -4.02 -8.10 24.28
N THR A 595 -5.03 -7.26 24.00
CA THR A 595 -4.83 -5.84 23.66
C THR A 595 -5.99 -4.97 24.13
N THR A 596 -5.78 -3.66 24.14
CA THR A 596 -6.76 -2.62 24.50
C THR A 596 -6.77 -1.51 23.46
N PRO A 597 -7.83 -0.69 23.37
CA PRO A 597 -7.81 0.52 22.55
C PRO A 597 -6.66 1.45 22.95
N GLY A 598 -6.15 2.24 22.02
CA GLY A 598 -5.04 3.17 22.26
C GLY A 598 -4.86 4.16 21.13
N GLY A 599 -3.88 5.06 21.28
CA GLY A 599 -3.55 6.06 20.28
C GLY A 599 -2.23 6.74 20.62
N THR A 600 -1.11 6.00 20.54
CA THR A 600 0.22 6.46 20.94
C THR A 600 1.24 6.23 19.84
N LEU A 601 1.98 7.27 19.51
CA LEU A 601 3.21 7.17 18.73
C LEU A 601 4.34 6.71 19.64
N TYR A 602 5.10 5.72 19.18
CA TYR A 602 6.37 5.30 19.76
C TYR A 602 7.49 5.58 18.77
N VAL A 603 8.57 6.17 19.27
CA VAL A 603 9.77 6.43 18.48
C VAL A 603 10.97 5.80 19.17
N PHE A 604 11.78 5.09 18.42
CA PHE A 604 12.91 4.31 18.90
C PHE A 604 14.20 4.77 18.24
N ARG A 605 15.32 4.62 18.98
CA ARG A 605 16.68 4.83 18.46
C ARG A 605 17.66 3.90 19.15
N LEU A 606 18.89 3.83 18.65
CA LEU A 606 20.02 3.26 19.37
C LEU A 606 20.40 4.15 20.58
N PRO A 607 21.05 3.58 21.62
CA PRO A 607 21.51 4.31 22.80
C PRO A 607 22.41 5.49 22.50
#